data_c3e1ed35ebe2884647babf07744c508e
#
_entry.id   c3e1ed35ebe2884647babf07744c508e
#
_cell.length_a   1.000
_cell.length_b   1.000
_cell.length_c   1.000
_cell.angle_alpha   90.00
_cell.angle_beta   90.00
_cell.angle_gamma   90.00
#
_symmetry.space_group_name_H-M   'P 1'
#
loop_
_entity.id
_entity.type
_entity.pdbx_description
1 polymer ?
#
loop_
_entity_poly.entity_id
_entity_poly.type
_entity_poly.pdbx_seq_one_letter_code
_entity_poly.pdbx_strand_id
1 'polypeptide(L)'
;LLKVGLPGAKEGLSEKDPTIAELLKNHGYMTGQFGKNHLGDLDEHLPTNHGFDEFQGNLYHLNAEEEPEHEDYPKDPEFKKKYGPRGVIHSTADGKIEDTGPLNRKRMETIDDEVTAGALDFMDRAVKAQKPFFLWWNSSRMHVLTRLKEESRGVTGLGIYADGMVEHDKHIGQVLDKLDELGIADNTIVMYSSDNGAEAFLWPD
;
A
#
# COMPACT_ATOMS: atom_id res chain seq x y z
N LEU A 1 -2.61 -3.43 -21.97
CA LEU A 1 -1.73 -3.59 -20.81
C LEU A 1 -1.15 -2.24 -20.44
N LEU A 2 -1.46 -1.80 -19.25
CA LEU A 2 -0.94 -0.57 -18.68
C LEU A 2 0.59 -0.67 -18.55
N LYS A 3 1.31 0.34 -18.99
CA LYS A 3 2.75 0.43 -18.81
C LYS A 3 3.01 1.54 -17.78
N VAL A 4 3.37 1.14 -16.57
CA VAL A 4 3.50 2.07 -15.43
C VAL A 4 4.94 2.50 -15.14
N GLY A 5 5.92 1.94 -15.82
CA GLY A 5 7.33 2.29 -15.63
C GLY A 5 7.91 1.84 -14.27
N LEU A 6 9.06 2.41 -13.96
CA LEU A 6 9.79 2.25 -12.70
C LEU A 6 9.82 3.59 -11.95
N PRO A 7 10.27 3.66 -10.70
CA PRO A 7 10.44 4.91 -9.97
C PRO A 7 11.18 5.97 -10.80
N GLY A 8 10.68 7.20 -10.80
CA GLY A 8 11.19 8.30 -11.61
C GLY A 8 10.79 8.29 -13.10
N ALA A 9 10.00 7.30 -13.55
CA ALA A 9 9.45 7.27 -14.89
C ALA A 9 8.32 8.29 -15.05
N LYS A 10 8.06 8.68 -16.29
CA LYS A 10 6.91 9.54 -16.64
C LYS A 10 5.63 8.73 -16.78
N GLU A 11 5.77 7.44 -16.98
CA GLU A 11 4.67 6.50 -17.17
C GLU A 11 4.06 6.14 -15.81
N GLY A 12 2.74 6.16 -15.76
CA GLY A 12 1.94 5.77 -14.61
C GLY A 12 0.51 5.52 -15.01
N LEU A 13 -0.39 5.44 -14.04
CA LEU A 13 -1.82 5.32 -14.30
C LEU A 13 -2.30 6.57 -15.06
N SER A 14 -2.94 6.34 -16.20
CA SER A 14 -3.42 7.42 -17.04
C SER A 14 -4.81 7.89 -16.58
N GLU A 15 -5.06 9.20 -16.65
CA GLU A 15 -6.42 9.77 -16.46
C GLU A 15 -7.50 9.20 -17.40
N LYS A 16 -7.07 8.50 -18.46
CA LYS A 16 -7.97 7.85 -19.42
C LYS A 16 -8.35 6.44 -19.03
N ASP A 17 -7.69 5.87 -18.03
CA ASP A 17 -7.96 4.53 -17.56
C ASP A 17 -8.99 4.60 -16.42
N PRO A 18 -10.25 4.21 -16.64
CA PRO A 18 -11.28 4.29 -15.61
C PRO A 18 -10.96 3.34 -14.46
N THR A 19 -11.17 3.80 -13.24
CA THR A 19 -10.99 2.99 -12.03
C THR A 19 -12.32 2.60 -11.40
N ILE A 20 -12.30 1.52 -10.62
CA ILE A 20 -13.47 1.14 -9.81
C ILE A 20 -13.83 2.26 -8.82
N ALA A 21 -12.83 2.94 -8.27
CA ALA A 21 -13.03 4.04 -7.33
C ALA A 21 -13.81 5.20 -7.98
N GLU A 22 -13.46 5.62 -9.20
CA GLU A 22 -14.20 6.64 -9.95
C GLU A 22 -15.65 6.24 -10.19
N LEU A 23 -15.89 4.99 -10.60
CA LEU A 23 -17.24 4.50 -10.84
C LEU A 23 -18.08 4.50 -9.57
N LEU A 24 -17.55 3.96 -8.47
CA LEU A 24 -18.27 3.86 -7.20
C LEU A 24 -18.50 5.22 -6.54
N LYS A 25 -17.57 6.16 -6.69
CA LYS A 25 -17.73 7.53 -6.20
C LYS A 25 -18.98 8.20 -6.76
N ASN A 26 -19.29 7.96 -8.04
CA ASN A 26 -20.52 8.46 -8.67
C ASN A 26 -21.82 7.87 -8.07
N HIS A 27 -21.69 6.78 -7.32
CA HIS A 27 -22.78 6.14 -6.59
C HIS A 27 -22.79 6.46 -5.09
N GLY A 28 -22.02 7.46 -4.66
CA GLY A 28 -21.99 7.95 -3.27
C GLY A 28 -21.09 7.19 -2.32
N TYR A 29 -20.26 6.28 -2.84
CA TYR A 29 -19.27 5.58 -2.04
C TYR A 29 -18.17 6.54 -1.56
N MET A 30 -17.71 6.34 -0.33
CA MET A 30 -16.39 6.79 0.10
C MET A 30 -15.35 5.82 -0.43
N THR A 31 -14.21 6.34 -0.89
CA THR A 31 -13.19 5.52 -1.55
C THR A 31 -11.83 5.74 -0.91
N GLY A 32 -11.17 4.69 -0.45
CA GLY A 32 -9.87 4.76 0.20
C GLY A 32 -8.91 3.69 -0.31
N GLN A 33 -7.66 4.06 -0.55
CA GLN A 33 -6.59 3.12 -0.85
C GLN A 33 -5.50 3.23 0.22
N PHE A 34 -5.10 2.09 0.78
CA PHE A 34 -4.10 2.03 1.85
C PHE A 34 -3.07 0.97 1.51
N GLY A 35 -1.79 1.37 1.52
CA GLY A 35 -0.66 0.50 1.24
C GLY A 35 0.05 0.75 -0.09
N LYS A 36 0.67 -0.28 -0.65
CA LYS A 36 1.47 -0.18 -1.88
C LYS A 36 0.62 0.13 -3.11
N ASN A 37 1.06 1.08 -3.95
CA ASN A 37 0.34 1.46 -5.16
C ASN A 37 0.91 0.84 -6.46
N HIS A 38 2.19 0.97 -6.74
CA HIS A 38 2.91 0.51 -7.95
C HIS A 38 2.32 0.95 -9.29
N LEU A 39 1.71 2.14 -9.34
CA LEU A 39 1.06 2.66 -10.56
C LEU A 39 1.61 4.02 -11.01
N GLY A 40 2.83 4.35 -10.60
CA GLY A 40 3.50 5.62 -10.88
C GLY A 40 3.77 6.43 -9.62
N ASP A 41 4.75 7.33 -9.68
CA ASP A 41 5.20 8.13 -8.53
C ASP A 41 5.10 9.65 -8.73
N LEU A 42 4.57 10.10 -9.85
CA LEU A 42 4.23 11.50 -10.05
C LEU A 42 2.90 11.83 -9.34
N ASP A 43 2.71 13.12 -9.03
CA ASP A 43 1.47 13.57 -8.37
C ASP A 43 0.23 13.22 -9.17
N GLU A 44 0.30 13.30 -10.50
CA GLU A 44 -0.78 12.94 -11.41
C GLU A 44 -1.17 11.46 -11.39
N HIS A 45 -0.27 10.59 -10.89
CA HIS A 45 -0.52 9.15 -10.78
C HIS A 45 -1.07 8.73 -9.43
N LEU A 46 -1.18 9.66 -8.46
CA LEU A 46 -1.65 9.32 -7.13
C LEU A 46 -3.11 8.82 -7.16
N PRO A 47 -3.47 7.84 -6.34
CA PRO A 47 -4.83 7.28 -6.29
C PRO A 47 -5.92 8.34 -6.14
N THR A 48 -5.62 9.44 -5.43
CA THR A 48 -6.58 10.54 -5.23
C THR A 48 -6.89 11.33 -6.49
N ASN A 49 -6.09 11.20 -7.55
CA ASN A 49 -6.38 11.72 -8.90
C ASN A 49 -7.12 10.70 -9.77
N HIS A 50 -7.36 9.50 -9.25
CA HIS A 50 -8.01 8.37 -9.94
C HIS A 50 -9.20 7.82 -9.15
N GLY A 51 -9.98 8.72 -8.51
CA GLY A 51 -11.25 8.40 -7.89
C GLY A 51 -11.20 8.07 -6.40
N PHE A 52 -10.04 7.92 -5.79
CA PHE A 52 -9.96 7.73 -4.35
C PHE A 52 -10.10 9.06 -3.59
N ASP A 53 -10.86 9.06 -2.49
CA ASP A 53 -10.97 10.22 -1.60
C ASP A 53 -9.73 10.38 -0.74
N GLU A 54 -9.07 9.26 -0.43
CA GLU A 54 -7.89 9.21 0.42
C GLU A 54 -6.94 8.11 -0.03
N PHE A 55 -5.64 8.40 0.05
CA PHE A 55 -4.57 7.44 -0.13
C PHE A 55 -3.54 7.60 0.99
N GLN A 56 -3.15 6.50 1.62
CA GLN A 56 -2.01 6.44 2.52
C GLN A 56 -1.16 5.22 2.19
N GLY A 57 0.08 5.43 1.77
CA GLY A 57 0.94 4.30 1.44
C GLY A 57 2.20 4.69 0.67
N ASN A 58 2.89 3.66 0.21
CA ASN A 58 4.09 3.78 -0.59
C ASN A 58 3.79 3.55 -2.08
N LEU A 59 4.53 4.25 -2.93
CA LEU A 59 4.25 4.23 -4.38
C LEU A 59 4.88 3.03 -5.07
N TYR A 60 6.04 2.58 -4.58
CA TYR A 60 6.72 1.38 -5.05
C TYR A 60 7.19 0.55 -3.86
N HIS A 61 7.54 -0.71 -4.12
CA HIS A 61 8.10 -1.56 -3.07
C HIS A 61 9.53 -1.13 -2.73
N LEU A 62 9.91 -1.46 -1.51
CA LEU A 62 11.20 -1.39 -0.90
C LEU A 62 12.38 -1.60 -1.87
N ASN A 63 12.31 -2.65 -2.67
CA ASN A 63 13.32 -3.04 -3.63
C ASN A 63 13.64 -1.97 -4.68
N ALA A 64 12.65 -1.17 -5.03
CA ALA A 64 12.80 -0.07 -5.98
C ALA A 64 13.08 1.26 -5.29
N GLU A 65 12.70 1.40 -4.02
CA GLU A 65 12.72 2.68 -3.31
C GLU A 65 13.67 2.74 -2.13
N GLU A 66 13.93 1.64 -1.42
CA GLU A 66 14.76 1.69 -0.19
C GLU A 66 16.24 1.45 -0.40
N GLU A 67 16.64 1.05 -1.57
CA GLU A 67 18.06 0.86 -1.87
C GLU A 67 18.94 2.11 -1.62
N PRO A 68 18.37 3.32 -1.36
CA PRO A 68 19.16 4.42 -0.80
C PRO A 68 19.97 4.10 0.46
N GLU A 69 19.56 3.07 1.22
CA GLU A 69 20.31 2.58 2.39
C GLU A 69 21.39 1.53 2.03
N HIS A 70 21.45 1.09 0.78
CA HIS A 70 22.48 0.16 0.34
C HIS A 70 23.81 0.89 0.12
N GLU A 71 24.93 0.24 0.45
CA GLU A 71 26.26 0.87 0.33
C GLU A 71 26.63 1.22 -1.12
N ASP A 72 26.12 0.44 -2.08
CA ASP A 72 26.33 0.62 -3.53
C ASP A 72 25.33 1.58 -4.17
N TYR A 73 24.38 2.16 -3.40
CA TYR A 73 23.44 3.12 -3.96
C TYR A 73 24.17 4.33 -4.54
N PRO A 74 23.84 4.78 -5.77
CA PRO A 74 24.50 5.91 -6.40
C PRO A 74 24.44 7.18 -5.53
N LYS A 75 25.62 7.74 -5.25
CA LYS A 75 25.74 8.94 -4.40
C LYS A 75 25.60 10.24 -5.19
N ASP A 76 25.41 10.14 -6.51
CA ASP A 76 25.19 11.29 -7.39
C ASP A 76 23.88 12.00 -7.04
N PRO A 77 23.91 13.31 -6.73
CA PRO A 77 22.72 14.09 -6.39
C PRO A 77 21.67 14.13 -7.51
N GLU A 78 22.11 14.16 -8.79
CA GLU A 78 21.16 14.16 -9.93
C GLU A 78 20.47 12.80 -10.09
N PHE A 79 21.18 11.71 -9.81
CA PHE A 79 20.58 10.39 -9.75
C PHE A 79 19.50 10.34 -8.65
N LYS A 80 19.85 10.78 -7.45
CA LYS A 80 18.92 10.82 -6.31
C LYS A 80 17.70 11.71 -6.59
N LYS A 81 17.92 12.87 -7.22
CA LYS A 81 16.82 13.79 -7.59
C LYS A 81 15.87 13.16 -8.61
N LYS A 82 16.38 12.34 -9.53
CA LYS A 82 15.59 11.76 -10.63
C LYS A 82 14.93 10.43 -10.24
N TYR A 83 15.63 9.60 -9.49
CA TYR A 83 15.24 8.23 -9.21
C TYR A 83 15.09 7.94 -7.72
N GLY A 84 15.40 8.91 -6.87
CA GLY A 84 15.24 8.77 -5.43
C GLY A 84 13.78 8.60 -5.06
N PRO A 85 13.46 7.69 -4.14
CA PRO A 85 12.09 7.40 -3.77
C PRO A 85 11.44 8.58 -3.05
N ARG A 86 10.16 8.74 -3.26
CA ARG A 86 9.30 9.51 -2.36
C ARG A 86 9.08 8.69 -1.08
N GLY A 87 8.73 9.37 0.00
CA GLY A 87 8.37 8.70 1.25
C GLY A 87 6.99 8.05 1.20
N VAL A 88 6.49 7.72 2.37
CA VAL A 88 5.09 7.28 2.52
C VAL A 88 4.20 8.50 2.34
N ILE A 89 3.32 8.43 1.37
CA ILE A 89 2.44 9.54 1.00
C ILE A 89 1.09 9.40 1.70
N HIS A 90 0.59 10.52 2.20
CA HIS A 90 -0.81 10.68 2.55
C HIS A 90 -1.41 11.77 1.65
N SER A 91 -2.38 11.42 0.84
CA SER A 91 -3.06 12.37 -0.04
C SER A 91 -4.58 12.27 0.07
N THR A 92 -5.25 13.37 -0.25
CA THR A 92 -6.71 13.49 -0.22
C THR A 92 -7.21 14.14 -1.52
N ALA A 93 -8.46 13.86 -1.87
CA ALA A 93 -9.07 14.30 -3.13
C ALA A 93 -9.22 15.84 -3.25
N ASP A 94 -9.02 16.59 -2.18
CA ASP A 94 -8.94 18.06 -2.20
C ASP A 94 -7.57 18.60 -2.68
N GLY A 95 -6.67 17.71 -3.09
CA GLY A 95 -5.35 18.05 -3.62
C GLY A 95 -4.26 18.18 -2.56
N LYS A 96 -4.54 17.88 -1.29
CA LYS A 96 -3.50 17.83 -0.27
C LYS A 96 -2.62 16.59 -0.49
N ILE A 97 -1.30 16.80 -0.51
CA ILE A 97 -0.29 15.74 -0.61
C ILE A 97 0.73 15.99 0.49
N GLU A 98 0.92 15.00 1.35
CA GLU A 98 1.88 15.02 2.44
C GLU A 98 2.84 13.84 2.29
N ASP A 99 4.14 14.13 2.20
CA ASP A 99 5.18 13.12 2.32
C ASP A 99 5.52 12.98 3.81
N THR A 100 5.14 11.85 4.40
CA THR A 100 5.30 11.60 5.84
C THR A 100 6.69 11.08 6.21
N GLY A 101 7.61 11.14 5.26
CA GLY A 101 9.00 10.73 5.42
C GLY A 101 9.35 9.39 4.77
N PRO A 102 10.64 9.08 4.68
CA PRO A 102 11.14 7.95 3.90
C PRO A 102 10.64 6.60 4.40
N LEU A 103 10.39 5.71 3.46
CA LEU A 103 10.19 4.30 3.74
C LEU A 103 11.56 3.61 3.77
N ASN A 104 12.24 3.71 4.88
CA ASN A 104 13.52 3.05 5.12
C ASN A 104 13.31 1.62 5.68
N ARG A 105 14.40 0.85 5.80
CA ARG A 105 14.37 -0.54 6.29
C ARG A 105 13.68 -0.66 7.65
N LYS A 106 13.89 0.31 8.53
CA LYS A 106 13.28 0.30 9.87
C LYS A 106 11.77 0.55 9.82
N ARG A 107 11.31 1.53 9.02
CA ARG A 107 9.89 1.81 8.85
C ARG A 107 9.17 0.68 8.12
N MET A 108 9.88 -0.05 7.25
CA MET A 108 9.33 -1.24 6.58
C MET A 108 8.88 -2.33 7.55
N GLU A 109 9.45 -2.40 8.73
CA GLU A 109 9.02 -3.36 9.75
C GLU A 109 7.57 -3.10 10.21
N THR A 110 7.09 -1.85 10.12
CA THR A 110 5.79 -1.41 10.65
C THR A 110 4.87 -0.77 9.62
N ILE A 111 5.27 -0.67 8.37
CA ILE A 111 4.45 0.02 7.36
C ILE A 111 3.05 -0.60 7.19
N ASP A 112 2.95 -1.93 7.27
CA ASP A 112 1.66 -2.59 7.15
C ASP A 112 0.78 -2.37 8.40
N ASP A 113 1.36 -2.15 9.58
CA ASP A 113 0.61 -1.68 10.75
C ASP A 113 0.07 -0.26 10.51
N GLU A 114 0.91 0.65 9.96
CA GLU A 114 0.50 2.05 9.69
C GLU A 114 -0.68 2.11 8.70
N VAL A 115 -0.56 1.41 7.56
CA VAL A 115 -1.61 1.46 6.53
C VAL A 115 -2.85 0.68 6.94
N THR A 116 -2.71 -0.38 7.75
CA THR A 116 -3.85 -1.09 8.31
C THR A 116 -4.62 -0.19 9.28
N ALA A 117 -3.92 0.51 10.18
CA ALA A 117 -4.55 1.47 11.09
C ALA A 117 -5.33 2.57 10.32
N GLY A 118 -4.75 3.10 9.24
CA GLY A 118 -5.42 4.05 8.36
C GLY A 118 -6.68 3.47 7.71
N ALA A 119 -6.60 2.22 7.24
CA ALA A 119 -7.75 1.52 6.65
C ALA A 119 -8.88 1.31 7.66
N LEU A 120 -8.56 0.90 8.89
CA LEU A 120 -9.56 0.72 9.96
C LEU A 120 -10.23 2.05 10.34
N ASP A 121 -9.46 3.13 10.48
CA ASP A 121 -10.01 4.48 10.72
C ASP A 121 -10.91 4.93 9.55
N PHE A 122 -10.53 4.67 8.32
CA PHE A 122 -11.37 4.96 7.15
C PHE A 122 -12.71 4.25 7.21
N MET A 123 -12.74 2.97 7.61
CA MET A 123 -13.98 2.20 7.79
C MET A 123 -14.86 2.82 8.87
N ASP A 124 -14.30 3.20 10.02
CA ASP A 124 -15.01 3.89 11.10
C ASP A 124 -15.65 5.20 10.60
N ARG A 125 -14.91 5.99 9.85
CA ARG A 125 -15.38 7.27 9.28
C ARG A 125 -16.51 7.06 8.26
N ALA A 126 -16.41 6.04 7.42
CA ALA A 126 -17.43 5.73 6.43
C ALA A 126 -18.75 5.30 7.08
N VAL A 127 -18.67 4.40 8.07
CA VAL A 127 -19.86 3.96 8.84
C VAL A 127 -20.48 5.11 9.61
N LYS A 128 -19.69 5.93 10.29
CA LYS A 128 -20.15 7.13 10.99
C LYS A 128 -20.84 8.12 10.06
N ALA A 129 -20.35 8.25 8.83
CA ALA A 129 -20.95 9.09 7.79
C ALA A 129 -22.19 8.46 7.13
N GLN A 130 -22.52 7.20 7.48
CA GLN A 130 -23.61 6.42 6.88
C GLN A 130 -23.47 6.30 5.36
N LYS A 131 -22.23 6.14 4.87
CA LYS A 131 -21.92 5.96 3.45
C LYS A 131 -21.43 4.57 3.17
N PRO A 132 -21.79 3.97 2.03
CA PRO A 132 -21.09 2.81 1.52
C PRO A 132 -19.64 3.19 1.23
N PHE A 133 -18.74 2.22 1.28
CA PHE A 133 -17.34 2.48 1.00
C PHE A 133 -16.72 1.44 0.06
N PHE A 134 -15.67 1.84 -0.63
CA PHE A 134 -14.72 1.00 -1.33
C PHE A 134 -13.35 1.19 -0.71
N LEU A 135 -12.89 0.16 -0.05
CA LEU A 135 -11.56 0.11 0.55
C LEU A 135 -10.68 -0.82 -0.27
N TRP A 136 -9.55 -0.32 -0.75
CA TRP A 136 -8.50 -1.13 -1.36
C TRP A 136 -7.28 -1.14 -0.46
N TRP A 137 -7.11 -2.21 0.28
CA TRP A 137 -5.98 -2.38 1.19
C TRP A 137 -4.92 -3.29 0.55
N ASN A 138 -3.73 -2.77 0.36
CA ASN A 138 -2.61 -3.42 -0.31
C ASN A 138 -1.43 -3.49 0.66
N SER A 139 -1.20 -4.63 1.30
CA SER A 139 -0.01 -4.79 2.12
C SER A 139 1.27 -4.66 1.30
N SER A 140 2.36 -4.24 1.94
CA SER A 140 3.69 -4.26 1.35
C SER A 140 4.30 -5.67 1.35
N ARG A 141 3.81 -6.55 2.19
CA ARG A 141 4.14 -7.98 2.23
C ARG A 141 3.15 -8.79 1.40
N MET A 142 3.54 -9.87 0.77
CA MET A 142 4.87 -10.48 0.74
C MET A 142 5.60 -10.03 -0.53
N HIS A 143 6.84 -9.64 -0.41
CA HIS A 143 7.69 -9.26 -1.52
C HIS A 143 9.15 -9.60 -1.17
N VAL A 144 10.05 -9.59 -2.14
CA VAL A 144 11.49 -9.67 -1.88
C VAL A 144 11.93 -8.60 -0.88
N LEU A 145 12.92 -8.89 -0.07
CA LEU A 145 13.42 -8.02 1.00
C LEU A 145 12.38 -7.69 2.09
N THR A 146 11.57 -8.67 2.47
CA THR A 146 10.65 -8.56 3.60
C THR A 146 11.38 -8.18 4.89
N ARG A 147 10.86 -7.16 5.59
CA ARG A 147 11.37 -6.69 6.88
C ARG A 147 10.31 -6.94 7.95
N LEU A 148 10.68 -7.66 9.00
CA LEU A 148 9.76 -8.04 10.08
C LEU A 148 10.15 -7.39 11.38
N LYS A 149 9.13 -7.08 12.18
CA LYS A 149 9.31 -6.72 13.59
C LYS A 149 10.01 -7.86 14.35
N GLU A 150 10.73 -7.51 15.41
CA GLU A 150 11.46 -8.49 16.23
C GLU A 150 10.54 -9.60 16.76
N GLU A 151 9.35 -9.23 17.23
CA GLU A 151 8.37 -10.16 17.76
C GLU A 151 7.75 -11.11 16.71
N SER A 152 7.87 -10.78 15.43
CA SER A 152 7.36 -11.63 14.34
C SER A 152 8.41 -12.60 13.80
N ARG A 153 9.68 -12.42 14.16
CA ARG A 153 10.77 -13.27 13.67
C ARG A 153 10.81 -14.60 14.41
N GLY A 154 10.96 -15.69 13.68
CA GLY A 154 11.11 -17.04 14.22
C GLY A 154 9.82 -17.69 14.70
N VAL A 155 8.66 -17.05 14.54
CA VAL A 155 7.38 -17.57 15.04
C VAL A 155 6.97 -18.89 14.39
N THR A 156 7.39 -19.14 13.16
CA THR A 156 7.10 -20.40 12.45
C THR A 156 8.25 -21.40 12.52
N GLY A 157 9.48 -20.93 12.72
CA GLY A 157 10.70 -21.73 12.56
C GLY A 157 10.99 -22.10 11.09
N LEU A 158 10.32 -21.49 10.12
CA LEU A 158 10.43 -21.79 8.69
C LEU A 158 11.04 -20.63 7.86
N GLY A 159 11.57 -19.61 8.55
CA GLY A 159 12.23 -18.46 7.91
C GLY A 159 11.35 -17.22 7.75
N ILE A 160 11.98 -16.15 7.26
CA ILE A 160 11.37 -14.80 7.20
C ILE A 160 10.10 -14.76 6.35
N TYR A 161 10.05 -15.50 5.25
CA TYR A 161 8.87 -15.51 4.38
C TYR A 161 7.65 -16.07 5.11
N ALA A 162 7.80 -17.23 5.76
CA ALA A 162 6.70 -17.85 6.51
C ALA A 162 6.26 -17.01 7.72
N ASP A 163 7.22 -16.41 8.43
CA ASP A 163 6.95 -15.49 9.54
C ASP A 163 6.18 -14.25 9.04
N GLY A 164 6.58 -13.71 7.89
CA GLY A 164 5.91 -12.58 7.24
C GLY A 164 4.48 -12.91 6.80
N MET A 165 4.23 -14.14 6.34
CA MET A 165 2.87 -14.59 6.01
C MET A 165 1.97 -14.63 7.24
N VAL A 166 2.48 -15.07 8.39
CA VAL A 166 1.71 -15.05 9.66
C VAL A 166 1.39 -13.61 10.08
N GLU A 167 2.33 -12.68 9.91
CA GLU A 167 2.09 -11.27 10.20
C GLU A 167 1.07 -10.65 9.24
N HIS A 168 1.17 -10.97 7.94
CA HIS A 168 0.19 -10.55 6.94
C HIS A 168 -1.22 -11.08 7.24
N ASP A 169 -1.35 -12.37 7.60
CA ASP A 169 -2.62 -12.97 7.97
C ASP A 169 -3.27 -12.27 9.19
N LYS A 170 -2.46 -11.86 10.17
CA LYS A 170 -2.97 -11.06 11.30
C LYS A 170 -3.54 -9.70 10.87
N HIS A 171 -2.92 -9.03 9.91
CA HIS A 171 -3.46 -7.76 9.38
C HIS A 171 -4.79 -7.97 8.65
N ILE A 172 -4.92 -9.06 7.87
CA ILE A 172 -6.19 -9.44 7.25
C ILE A 172 -7.24 -9.69 8.33
N GLY A 173 -6.88 -10.44 9.38
CA GLY A 173 -7.74 -10.68 10.54
C GLY A 173 -8.28 -9.37 11.14
N GLN A 174 -7.43 -8.37 11.36
CA GLN A 174 -7.85 -7.06 11.87
C GLN A 174 -8.89 -6.37 11.00
N VAL A 175 -8.75 -6.45 9.66
CA VAL A 175 -9.74 -5.87 8.73
C VAL A 175 -11.07 -6.62 8.81
N LEU A 176 -11.04 -7.96 8.89
CA LEU A 176 -12.25 -8.78 9.01
C LEU A 176 -12.94 -8.57 10.36
N ASP A 177 -12.19 -8.57 11.45
CA ASP A 177 -12.69 -8.30 12.80
C ASP A 177 -13.37 -6.92 12.87
N LYS A 178 -12.82 -5.92 12.16
CA LYS A 178 -13.42 -4.58 12.07
C LYS A 178 -14.78 -4.58 11.39
N LEU A 179 -15.00 -5.40 10.37
CA LEU A 179 -16.31 -5.55 9.73
C LEU A 179 -17.35 -6.11 10.72
N ASP A 180 -16.94 -7.09 11.52
CA ASP A 180 -17.79 -7.67 12.56
C ASP A 180 -18.07 -6.66 13.69
N GLU A 181 -17.04 -5.95 14.17
CA GLU A 181 -17.17 -4.90 15.19
C GLU A 181 -18.17 -3.79 14.76
N LEU A 182 -18.11 -3.40 13.50
CA LEU A 182 -18.99 -2.39 12.93
C LEU A 182 -20.40 -2.93 12.58
N GLY A 183 -20.61 -4.24 12.66
CA GLY A 183 -21.89 -4.89 12.34
C GLY A 183 -22.26 -4.83 10.86
N ILE A 184 -21.28 -4.78 9.97
CA ILE A 184 -21.48 -4.63 8.52
C ILE A 184 -20.99 -5.83 7.70
N ALA A 185 -20.47 -6.87 8.34
CA ALA A 185 -19.88 -8.04 7.64
C ALA A 185 -20.88 -8.68 6.65
N ASP A 186 -22.13 -8.89 7.04
CA ASP A 186 -23.17 -9.49 6.20
C ASP A 186 -23.58 -8.62 4.99
N ASN A 187 -23.20 -7.35 4.99
CA ASN A 187 -23.47 -6.39 3.91
C ASN A 187 -22.20 -5.89 3.20
N THR A 188 -21.11 -6.65 3.31
CA THR A 188 -19.81 -6.29 2.72
C THR A 188 -19.30 -7.42 1.85
N ILE A 189 -18.92 -7.08 0.61
CA ILE A 189 -18.19 -8.01 -0.26
C ILE A 189 -16.72 -7.88 0.04
N VAL A 190 -16.09 -8.97 0.48
CA VAL A 190 -14.65 -9.06 0.71
C VAL A 190 -14.01 -9.84 -0.43
N MET A 191 -13.02 -9.25 -1.08
CA MET A 191 -12.22 -9.91 -2.13
C MET A 191 -10.77 -9.97 -1.67
N TYR A 192 -10.16 -11.13 -1.78
CA TYR A 192 -8.74 -11.32 -1.52
C TYR A 192 -8.06 -11.89 -2.77
N SER A 193 -6.96 -11.25 -3.17
CA SER A 193 -6.13 -11.76 -4.26
C SER A 193 -4.68 -11.31 -4.08
N SER A 194 -3.75 -11.96 -4.76
CA SER A 194 -2.39 -11.48 -4.97
C SER A 194 -2.31 -10.81 -6.34
N ASP A 195 -1.35 -9.90 -6.51
CA ASP A 195 -1.05 -9.25 -7.80
C ASP A 195 -0.28 -10.19 -8.75
N ASN A 196 0.48 -11.12 -8.19
CA ASN A 196 1.27 -12.12 -8.93
C ASN A 196 1.51 -13.37 -8.05
N GLY A 197 2.15 -14.37 -8.63
CA GLY A 197 2.57 -15.56 -7.91
C GLY A 197 3.74 -15.30 -6.96
N ALA A 198 4.03 -16.28 -6.10
CA ALA A 198 5.16 -16.24 -5.19
C ALA A 198 6.48 -16.08 -5.94
N GLU A 199 7.40 -15.31 -5.39
CA GLU A 199 8.74 -15.13 -5.94
C GLU A 199 9.61 -16.35 -5.65
N ALA A 200 9.91 -17.13 -6.69
CA ALA A 200 10.57 -18.42 -6.57
C ALA A 200 11.98 -18.35 -5.93
N PHE A 201 12.66 -17.20 -6.04
CA PHE A 201 14.00 -17.04 -5.47
C PHE A 201 13.99 -16.67 -3.96
N LEU A 202 12.83 -16.52 -3.37
CA LEU A 202 12.65 -16.39 -1.93
C LEU A 202 12.25 -17.70 -1.25
N TRP A 203 12.18 -18.79 -2.02
CA TRP A 203 11.73 -20.08 -1.49
C TRP A 203 12.78 -21.16 -1.67
N PRO A 204 13.09 -21.95 -0.63
CA PRO A 204 12.89 -21.63 0.80
C PRO A 204 13.92 -20.58 1.19
N ASP A 205 13.64 -19.66 2.11
CA ASP A 205 14.64 -18.69 2.58
C ASP A 205 15.78 -19.31 3.35
#